data_0e37b109a40b8248e86e29a5c0feb1f0
#
_entry.id   0e37b109a40b8248e86e29a5c0feb1f0
#
_cell.length_a   1.000
_cell.length_b   1.000
_cell.length_c   1.000
_cell.angle_alpha   90.00
_cell.angle_beta   90.00
_cell.angle_gamma   90.00
#
_symmetry.space_group_name_H-M   'P 1'
#
loop_
_entity.id
_entity.type
_entity.pdbx_description
1 polymer ?
#
loop_
_entity_poly.entity_id
_entity_poly.type
_entity_poly.pdbx_seq_one_letter_code
_entity_poly.pdbx_strand_id
1 'polypeptide(L)'
;MPSQDITSQQIASLVGTAHPVTGVSYPEAGLQPYYEWLIGALHRLAESSAGDLRVWKDADEAASVWIAPGRCSIAGQALSYDGGSIDLGVYNNSTALIWLQDNAGSSEIGSADNAAGWPVSDHLKLAEVQVTSGEVALITDLRFETLLKV
;
A
#
# COMPACT_ATOMS: atom_id res chain seq x y z
N MET A 1 16.27 -2.67 1.61
CA MET A 1 16.69 -1.47 0.86
C MET A 1 15.64 -0.40 1.06
N PRO A 2 15.99 0.76 1.59
CA PRO A 2 14.99 1.82 1.69
C PRO A 2 14.54 2.21 0.28
N SER A 3 13.23 2.20 0.05
CA SER A 3 12.68 2.72 -1.18
C SER A 3 12.92 4.22 -1.19
N GLN A 4 13.83 4.70 -2.00
CA GLN A 4 13.96 6.12 -2.23
C GLN A 4 12.85 6.58 -3.16
N ASP A 5 12.09 7.53 -2.71
CA ASP A 5 11.09 8.18 -3.54
C ASP A 5 11.78 8.90 -4.71
N ILE A 6 11.50 8.43 -5.91
CA ILE A 6 11.88 9.17 -7.12
C ILE A 6 11.03 10.43 -7.19
N THR A 7 11.69 11.59 -7.12
CA THR A 7 11.03 12.87 -7.35
C THR A 7 10.83 13.12 -8.85
N SER A 8 9.86 13.96 -9.20
CA SER A 8 9.65 14.37 -10.59
C SER A 8 10.90 15.03 -11.19
N GLN A 9 11.69 15.72 -10.38
CA GLN A 9 12.95 16.33 -10.79
C GLN A 9 14.01 15.28 -11.08
N GLN A 10 14.11 14.20 -10.32
CA GLN A 10 15.00 13.09 -10.59
C GLN A 10 14.60 12.37 -11.87
N ILE A 11 13.30 12.15 -12.10
CA ILE A 11 12.81 11.58 -13.37
C ILE A 11 13.17 12.50 -14.54
N ALA A 12 13.00 13.80 -14.43
CA ALA A 12 13.37 14.76 -15.45
C ALA A 12 14.88 14.74 -15.75
N SER A 13 15.73 14.55 -14.74
CA SER A 13 17.18 14.41 -14.94
C SER A 13 17.58 13.12 -15.66
N LEU A 14 16.75 12.09 -15.58
CA LEU A 14 16.96 10.84 -16.33
C LEU A 14 16.69 11.00 -17.82
N VAL A 15 15.83 11.93 -18.20
CA VAL A 15 15.38 12.11 -19.61
C VAL A 15 16.37 12.92 -20.45
N GLY A 16 17.34 13.58 -19.84
CA GLY A 16 18.25 14.51 -20.53
C GLY A 16 19.51 13.89 -21.15
N THR A 17 19.81 12.63 -20.88
CA THR A 17 21.03 11.95 -21.33
C THR A 17 20.72 10.83 -22.31
N ALA A 18 21.40 10.78 -23.41
CA ALA A 18 21.27 9.72 -24.43
C ALA A 18 22.31 8.63 -24.21
N HIS A 19 21.91 7.37 -24.27
CA HIS A 19 22.85 6.25 -24.28
C HIS A 19 23.67 6.25 -25.58
N PRO A 20 25.00 6.17 -25.50
CA PRO A 20 25.86 6.36 -26.68
C PRO A 20 25.67 5.30 -27.77
N VAL A 21 25.16 4.12 -27.42
CA VAL A 21 24.97 3.01 -28.40
C VAL A 21 23.54 2.96 -28.92
N THR A 22 22.53 3.17 -28.06
CA THR A 22 21.13 3.01 -28.45
C THR A 22 20.42 4.32 -28.79
N GLY A 23 21.03 5.47 -28.48
CA GLY A 23 20.38 6.78 -28.62
C GLY A 23 19.20 7.02 -27.69
N VAL A 24 18.87 6.06 -26.81
CA VAL A 24 17.79 6.18 -25.84
C VAL A 24 18.22 7.14 -24.74
N SER A 25 17.37 8.14 -24.46
CA SER A 25 17.64 9.11 -23.41
C SER A 25 17.44 8.50 -22.03
N TYR A 26 18.53 8.24 -21.34
CA TYR A 26 18.58 7.91 -19.93
C TYR A 26 19.96 8.29 -19.36
N PRO A 27 20.11 8.38 -18.04
CA PRO A 27 21.40 8.75 -17.46
C PRO A 27 22.46 7.69 -17.72
N GLU A 28 23.72 8.08 -17.66
CA GLU A 28 24.85 7.20 -17.87
C GLU A 28 24.76 5.94 -17.02
N ALA A 29 24.86 4.79 -17.68
CA ALA A 29 24.95 3.51 -17.01
C ALA A 29 26.20 3.49 -16.10
N GLY A 30 26.03 3.08 -14.84
CA GLY A 30 27.11 3.02 -13.86
C GLY A 30 27.07 4.12 -12.81
N LEU A 31 26.23 5.13 -12.96
CA LEU A 31 25.99 6.07 -11.87
C LEU A 31 25.12 5.40 -10.79
N GLN A 32 25.64 5.32 -9.57
CA GLN A 32 24.98 4.72 -8.44
C GLN A 32 23.52 5.24 -8.22
N PRO A 33 23.26 6.56 -8.26
CA PRO A 33 21.90 7.10 -8.12
C PRO A 33 20.93 6.58 -9.18
N TYR A 34 21.39 6.32 -10.41
CA TYR A 34 20.55 5.84 -11.50
C TYR A 34 19.92 4.47 -11.17
N TYR A 35 20.74 3.54 -10.71
CA TYR A 35 20.26 2.19 -10.39
C TYR A 35 19.30 2.21 -9.19
N GLU A 36 19.59 3.03 -8.20
CA GLU A 36 18.71 3.19 -7.03
C GLU A 36 17.36 3.79 -7.43
N TRP A 37 17.38 4.81 -8.30
CA TRP A 37 16.16 5.43 -8.82
C TRP A 37 15.36 4.48 -9.71
N LEU A 38 16.03 3.72 -10.58
CA LEU A 38 15.38 2.75 -11.44
C LEU A 38 14.72 1.63 -10.60
N ILE A 39 15.44 1.09 -9.62
CA ILE A 39 14.91 0.07 -8.73
C ILE A 39 13.73 0.63 -7.92
N GLY A 40 13.83 1.85 -7.40
CA GLY A 40 12.75 2.54 -6.70
C GLY A 40 11.53 2.74 -7.60
N ALA A 41 11.72 3.16 -8.84
CA ALA A 41 10.63 3.34 -9.79
C ALA A 41 9.95 2.01 -10.14
N LEU A 42 10.72 0.95 -10.38
CA LEU A 42 10.19 -0.39 -10.63
C LEU A 42 9.43 -0.94 -9.43
N HIS A 43 9.93 -0.70 -8.23
CA HIS A 43 9.27 -1.11 -7.00
C HIS A 43 7.91 -0.42 -6.83
N ARG A 44 7.87 0.90 -7.05
CA ARG A 44 6.61 1.67 -7.03
C ARG A 44 5.64 1.21 -8.11
N LEU A 45 6.13 0.94 -9.31
CA LEU A 45 5.28 0.46 -10.39
C LEU A 45 4.70 -0.92 -10.05
N ALA A 46 5.50 -1.81 -9.51
CA ALA A 46 5.05 -3.11 -9.04
C ALA A 46 4.04 -2.98 -7.88
N GLU A 47 4.30 -2.09 -6.94
CA GLU A 47 3.38 -1.79 -5.85
C GLU A 47 2.06 -1.19 -6.36
N SER A 48 2.10 -0.27 -7.31
CA SER A 48 0.89 0.33 -7.88
C SER A 48 0.08 -0.65 -8.72
N SER A 49 0.72 -1.57 -9.45
CA SER A 49 0.04 -2.57 -10.27
C SER A 49 -0.56 -3.72 -9.46
N ALA A 50 0.04 -4.06 -8.32
CA ALA A 50 -0.47 -5.07 -7.39
C ALA A 50 -1.15 -4.43 -6.17
N GLY A 51 -1.35 -3.12 -6.22
CA GLY A 51 -1.51 -2.30 -5.05
C GLY A 51 -2.94 -1.91 -4.67
N ASP A 52 -3.95 -2.34 -5.42
CA ASP A 52 -5.34 -2.02 -5.08
C ASP A 52 -5.65 -2.43 -3.63
N LEU A 53 -6.02 -1.44 -2.81
CA LEU A 53 -6.36 -1.61 -1.40
C LEU A 53 -5.22 -2.14 -0.51
N ARG A 54 -3.98 -2.02 -0.96
CA ARG A 54 -2.83 -2.43 -0.15
C ARG A 54 -2.68 -1.55 1.09
N VAL A 55 -2.36 -2.19 2.20
CA VAL A 55 -2.09 -1.52 3.48
C VAL A 55 -0.59 -1.47 3.71
N TRP A 56 -0.06 -0.30 4.00
CA TRP A 56 1.34 -0.12 4.40
C TRP A 56 1.48 0.92 5.52
N LYS A 57 2.64 0.90 6.17
CA LYS A 57 2.92 1.85 7.25
C LYS A 57 2.89 3.29 6.70
N ASP A 58 2.21 4.18 7.42
CA ASP A 58 2.24 5.60 7.13
C ASP A 58 3.65 6.14 7.42
N ALA A 59 4.18 6.96 6.52
CA ALA A 59 5.52 7.52 6.67
C ALA A 59 5.57 8.64 7.71
N ASP A 60 4.45 9.30 7.96
CA ASP A 60 4.37 10.50 8.80
C ASP A 60 3.88 10.20 10.22
N GLU A 61 3.13 9.11 10.40
CA GLU A 61 2.47 8.75 11.65
C GLU A 61 2.82 7.32 12.09
N ALA A 62 3.54 7.19 13.19
CA ALA A 62 4.11 5.92 13.65
C ALA A 62 3.08 4.81 13.88
N ALA A 63 1.90 5.14 14.41
CA ALA A 63 0.83 4.21 14.72
C ALA A 63 -0.25 4.14 13.62
N SER A 64 -0.01 4.72 12.47
CA SER A 64 -0.98 4.78 11.37
C SER A 64 -0.54 3.93 10.19
N VAL A 65 -1.54 3.51 9.41
CA VAL A 65 -1.35 2.85 8.11
C VAL A 65 -2.03 3.64 7.02
N TRP A 66 -1.46 3.58 5.83
CA TRP A 66 -2.05 4.08 4.61
C TRP A 66 -2.68 2.92 3.85
N ILE A 67 -3.90 3.11 3.34
CA ILE A 67 -4.56 2.17 2.46
C ILE A 67 -4.63 2.77 1.07
N ALA A 68 -4.07 2.05 0.09
CA ALA A 68 -4.06 2.50 -1.29
C ALA A 68 -5.47 2.57 -1.88
N PRO A 69 -5.72 3.48 -2.81
CA PRO A 69 -6.96 3.46 -3.58
C PRO A 69 -7.09 2.16 -4.38
N GLY A 70 -8.30 1.75 -4.68
CA GLY A 70 -8.52 0.54 -5.44
C GLY A 70 -9.99 0.22 -5.62
N ARG A 71 -10.24 -0.89 -6.31
CA ARG A 71 -11.57 -1.40 -6.60
C ARG A 71 -11.72 -2.82 -6.09
N CYS A 72 -12.93 -3.15 -5.69
CA CYS A 72 -13.27 -4.50 -5.27
C CYS A 72 -14.75 -4.80 -5.55
N SER A 73 -15.14 -6.04 -5.29
CA SER A 73 -16.55 -6.45 -5.29
C SER A 73 -16.84 -7.14 -3.95
N ILE A 74 -17.90 -6.70 -3.28
CA ILE A 74 -18.37 -7.31 -2.04
C ILE A 74 -19.83 -7.68 -2.22
N ALA A 75 -20.16 -8.95 -2.04
CA ALA A 75 -21.51 -9.48 -2.22
C ALA A 75 -22.16 -9.08 -3.56
N GLY A 76 -21.36 -9.04 -4.63
CA GLY A 76 -21.80 -8.65 -5.97
C GLY A 76 -21.87 -7.14 -6.23
N GLN A 77 -21.64 -6.32 -5.22
CA GLN A 77 -21.60 -4.87 -5.34
C GLN A 77 -20.16 -4.40 -5.67
N ALA A 78 -20.01 -3.69 -6.80
CA ALA A 78 -18.75 -3.08 -7.16
C ALA A 78 -18.52 -1.81 -6.32
N LEU A 79 -17.36 -1.72 -5.69
CA LEU A 79 -16.98 -0.62 -4.82
C LEU A 79 -15.63 -0.06 -5.25
N SER A 80 -15.43 1.23 -5.06
CA SER A 80 -14.14 1.90 -5.18
C SER A 80 -13.81 2.63 -3.90
N TYR A 81 -12.53 2.64 -3.56
CA TYR A 81 -11.99 3.36 -2.41
C TYR A 81 -10.90 4.31 -2.88
N ASP A 82 -10.97 5.56 -2.40
CA ASP A 82 -10.07 6.63 -2.88
C ASP A 82 -8.71 6.66 -2.17
N GLY A 83 -8.51 5.79 -1.19
CA GLY A 83 -7.31 5.78 -0.36
C GLY A 83 -7.43 6.65 0.88
N GLY A 84 -6.63 6.36 1.87
CA GLY A 84 -6.61 7.14 3.10
C GLY A 84 -5.74 6.55 4.19
N SER A 85 -5.50 7.34 5.22
CA SER A 85 -4.75 6.94 6.41
C SER A 85 -5.71 6.57 7.54
N ILE A 86 -5.32 5.58 8.35
CA ILE A 86 -6.06 5.15 9.54
C ILE A 86 -5.11 5.13 10.73
N ASP A 87 -5.50 5.80 11.81
CA ASP A 87 -4.81 5.76 13.09
C ASP A 87 -5.18 4.47 13.84
N LEU A 88 -4.17 3.68 14.16
CA LEU A 88 -4.28 2.44 14.92
C LEU A 88 -3.74 2.54 16.35
N GLY A 89 -3.48 3.74 16.83
CA GLY A 89 -2.94 3.97 18.18
C GLY A 89 -3.80 3.40 19.30
N VAL A 90 -5.12 3.28 19.10
CA VAL A 90 -6.05 2.65 20.05
C VAL A 90 -5.80 1.14 20.22
N TYR A 91 -5.11 0.50 19.28
CA TYR A 91 -4.77 -0.92 19.30
C TYR A 91 -3.33 -1.17 19.78
N ASN A 92 -2.74 -0.24 20.48
CA ASN A 92 -1.35 -0.37 20.95
C ASN A 92 -1.13 -1.66 21.76
N ASN A 93 -0.04 -2.35 21.46
CA ASN A 93 0.32 -3.66 22.00
C ASN A 93 -0.72 -4.77 21.69
N SER A 94 -1.41 -4.63 20.57
CA SER A 94 -2.37 -5.59 20.05
C SER A 94 -2.24 -5.73 18.53
N THR A 95 -3.08 -6.57 17.96
CA THR A 95 -3.21 -6.72 16.51
C THR A 95 -4.53 -6.12 16.06
N ALA A 96 -4.46 -5.15 15.16
CA ALA A 96 -5.64 -4.56 14.53
C ALA A 96 -6.02 -5.34 13.27
N LEU A 97 -7.30 -5.61 13.12
CA LEU A 97 -7.89 -6.17 11.89
C LEU A 97 -8.40 -5.01 11.03
N ILE A 98 -8.08 -5.01 9.74
CA ILE A 98 -8.52 -3.96 8.80
C ILE A 98 -9.26 -4.60 7.63
N TRP A 99 -10.43 -4.08 7.34
CA TRP A 99 -11.28 -4.56 6.26
C TRP A 99 -11.95 -3.40 5.52
N LEU A 100 -12.46 -3.69 4.33
CA LEU A 100 -13.34 -2.82 3.57
C LEU A 100 -14.73 -3.43 3.54
N GLN A 101 -15.73 -2.61 3.74
CA GLN A 101 -17.14 -3.02 3.73
C GLN A 101 -17.98 -2.10 2.87
N ASP A 102 -19.13 -2.58 2.46
CA ASP A 102 -20.15 -1.76 1.80
C ASP A 102 -21.02 -1.07 2.85
N ASN A 103 -21.07 0.25 2.76
CA ASN A 103 -21.99 1.06 3.54
C ASN A 103 -22.94 1.78 2.59
N ALA A 104 -24.08 1.14 2.31
CA ALA A 104 -25.12 1.66 1.40
C ALA A 104 -24.61 2.11 0.03
N GLY A 105 -23.72 1.32 -0.59
CA GLY A 105 -23.14 1.60 -1.90
C GLY A 105 -21.85 2.41 -1.86
N SER A 106 -21.39 2.77 -0.67
CA SER A 106 -20.11 3.45 -0.46
C SER A 106 -19.11 2.54 0.24
N SER A 107 -17.86 2.62 -0.17
CA SER A 107 -16.79 1.89 0.50
C SER A 107 -16.45 2.52 1.86
N GLU A 108 -16.34 1.71 2.86
CA GLU A 108 -15.94 2.12 4.21
C GLU A 108 -14.86 1.19 4.75
N ILE A 109 -13.83 1.77 5.36
CA ILE A 109 -12.81 0.98 6.06
C ILE A 109 -13.23 0.80 7.50
N GLY A 110 -13.24 -0.46 7.94
CA GLY A 110 -13.44 -0.84 9.33
C GLY A 110 -12.15 -1.33 9.96
N SER A 111 -12.08 -1.18 11.28
CA SER A 111 -10.98 -1.74 12.07
C SER A 111 -11.49 -2.22 13.43
N ALA A 112 -10.85 -3.26 13.96
CA ALA A 112 -11.14 -3.80 15.28
C ALA A 112 -9.91 -4.45 15.88
N ASP A 113 -9.92 -4.62 17.20
CA ASP A 113 -8.93 -5.46 17.87
C ASP A 113 -9.11 -6.93 17.47
N ASN A 114 -8.02 -7.66 17.35
CA ASN A 114 -8.05 -9.09 17.03
C ASN A 114 -8.94 -9.91 17.98
N ALA A 115 -9.01 -9.52 19.24
CA ALA A 115 -9.88 -10.18 20.23
C ALA A 115 -11.38 -10.03 19.90
N ALA A 116 -11.77 -8.95 19.23
CA ALA A 116 -13.14 -8.73 18.78
C ALA A 116 -13.50 -9.53 17.53
N GLY A 117 -12.50 -9.92 16.75
CA GLY A 117 -12.65 -10.67 15.51
C GLY A 117 -13.14 -9.84 14.33
N TRP A 118 -13.26 -10.51 13.19
CA TRP A 118 -13.76 -9.91 11.95
C TRP A 118 -15.28 -9.67 12.03
N PRO A 119 -15.82 -8.67 11.28
CA PRO A 119 -17.27 -8.45 11.27
C PRO A 119 -18.03 -9.65 10.70
N VAL A 120 -19.27 -9.82 11.14
CA VAL A 120 -20.17 -10.88 10.66
C VAL A 120 -20.74 -10.55 9.27
N SER A 121 -20.88 -9.26 8.96
CA SER A 121 -21.34 -8.78 7.66
C SER A 121 -20.32 -9.04 6.56
N ASP A 122 -20.77 -9.04 5.31
CA ASP A 122 -19.87 -9.19 4.15
C ASP A 122 -18.82 -8.10 4.13
N HIS A 123 -17.57 -8.49 3.98
CA HIS A 123 -16.43 -7.60 3.98
C HIS A 123 -15.25 -8.21 3.22
N LEU A 124 -14.33 -7.37 2.81
CA LEU A 124 -13.05 -7.77 2.24
C LEU A 124 -11.95 -7.56 3.28
N LYS A 125 -11.28 -8.62 3.70
CA LYS A 125 -10.13 -8.52 4.59
C LYS A 125 -8.96 -7.88 3.85
N LEU A 126 -8.37 -6.86 4.44
CA LEU A 126 -7.22 -6.17 3.87
C LEU A 126 -5.92 -6.57 4.55
N ALA A 127 -5.85 -6.48 5.86
CA ALA A 127 -4.62 -6.77 6.59
C ALA A 127 -4.86 -7.03 8.08
N GLU A 128 -3.90 -7.71 8.69
CA GLU A 128 -3.66 -7.69 10.13
C GLU A 128 -2.44 -6.82 10.41
N VAL A 129 -2.56 -5.89 11.35
CA VAL A 129 -1.51 -4.94 11.68
C VAL A 129 -1.17 -5.05 13.14
N GLN A 130 0.05 -5.48 13.43
CA GLN A 130 0.56 -5.51 14.79
C GLN A 130 1.10 -4.14 15.17
N VAL A 131 0.56 -3.57 16.24
CA VAL A 131 0.98 -2.30 16.82
C VAL A 131 1.69 -2.57 18.15
N THR A 132 2.93 -2.12 18.26
CA THR A 132 3.75 -2.35 19.46
C THR A 132 4.43 -1.04 19.85
N SER A 133 4.33 -0.68 21.13
CA SER A 133 4.94 0.54 21.65
C SER A 133 4.59 1.81 20.86
N GLY A 134 3.35 1.91 20.40
CA GLY A 134 2.87 3.06 19.65
C GLY A 134 3.32 3.11 18.18
N GLU A 135 3.85 2.02 17.66
CA GLU A 135 4.31 1.93 16.27
C GLU A 135 3.74 0.72 15.55
N VAL A 136 3.50 0.84 14.26
CA VAL A 136 3.20 -0.27 13.38
C VAL A 136 4.45 -1.15 13.26
N ALA A 137 4.39 -2.37 13.79
CA ALA A 137 5.51 -3.30 13.83
C ALA A 137 5.50 -4.29 12.66
N LEU A 138 4.32 -4.81 12.29
CA LEU A 138 4.17 -5.80 11.24
C LEU A 138 2.82 -5.64 10.55
N ILE A 139 2.81 -5.74 9.23
CA ILE A 139 1.59 -5.77 8.42
C ILE A 139 1.54 -7.11 7.68
N THR A 140 0.48 -7.87 7.89
CA THR A 140 0.21 -9.10 7.16
C THR A 140 -0.90 -8.84 6.14
N ASP A 141 -0.57 -8.92 4.86
CA ASP A 141 -1.50 -8.69 3.76
C ASP A 141 -2.44 -9.89 3.59
N LEU A 142 -3.74 -9.66 3.70
CA LEU A 142 -4.77 -10.69 3.61
C LEU A 142 -5.64 -10.58 2.34
N ARG A 143 -5.37 -9.62 1.47
CA ARG A 143 -6.19 -9.39 0.26
C ARG A 143 -6.30 -10.63 -0.62
N PHE A 144 -5.23 -11.36 -0.76
CA PHE A 144 -5.16 -12.55 -1.62
C PHE A 144 -5.83 -13.78 -1.00
N GLU A 145 -5.90 -13.89 0.31
CA GLU A 145 -6.61 -14.99 0.97
C GLU A 145 -8.11 -14.98 0.63
N THR A 146 -8.70 -13.80 0.54
CA THR A 146 -10.11 -13.65 0.20
C THR A 146 -10.37 -13.96 -1.28
N LEU A 147 -9.43 -13.63 -2.17
CA LEU A 147 -9.53 -13.90 -3.61
C LEU A 147 -9.33 -15.37 -3.96
N LEU A 148 -8.60 -16.14 -3.14
CA LEU A 148 -8.33 -17.56 -3.36
C LEU A 148 -9.39 -18.48 -2.76
N LYS A 149 -10.34 -17.96 -2.00
CA LYS A 149 -11.43 -18.71 -1.37
C LYS A 149 -12.75 -18.64 -2.14
N VAL A 150 -12.69 -18.35 -3.40
CA VAL A 150 -13.88 -18.35 -4.25
C VAL A 150 -14.30 -19.78 -4.58
#